data_a24a97596af0feabcc676160fe561cfa
#
_entry.id   a24a97596af0feabcc676160fe561cfa
#
_cell.length_a   1.000
_cell.length_b   1.000
_cell.length_c   1.000
_cell.angle_alpha   90.00
_cell.angle_beta   90.00
_cell.angle_gamma   90.00
#
_symmetry.space_group_name_H-M   'P 1'
#
loop_
_entity.id
_entity.type
_entity.pdbx_description
1 polymer ?
#
loop_
_entity_poly.entity_id
_entity_poly.type
_entity_poly.pdbx_seq_one_letter_code
_entity_poly.pdbx_strand_id
1 'polypeptide(L)'
;MKAAILKESKKPLIVEEIERVGDLSYGQVFVKIFHSSICGAQINEIDAVKGEDKFLPHLLGHEASGEVLEIGEGVTSVSVGDKVVLHWRPGEGIQSQTPKYKLGSTIINAGWVTTFNESAVVSENRITKIDSTFSMKLAPLFGCAITTAFGVINNDAKLKIGDSIVIFGLGGVGLNLVQAASMVSANP
;
A
#
# COMPACT_ATOMS: atom_id res chain seq x y z
N MET A 1 1.15 -4.77 18.68
CA MET A 1 1.22 -5.42 17.37
C MET A 1 2.65 -5.42 16.86
N LYS A 2 3.06 -6.48 16.16
CA LYS A 2 4.39 -6.51 15.54
C LYS A 2 4.43 -5.67 14.27
N ALA A 3 5.56 -4.97 14.08
CA ALA A 3 5.81 -4.17 12.89
C ALA A 3 7.29 -4.19 12.52
N ALA A 4 7.57 -4.10 11.21
CA ALA A 4 8.92 -3.90 10.69
C ALA A 4 9.19 -2.39 10.58
N ILE A 5 10.21 -1.91 11.26
CA ILE A 5 10.53 -0.49 11.43
C ILE A 5 11.84 -0.16 10.74
N LEU A 6 11.87 0.88 9.95
CA LEU A 6 13.11 1.51 9.48
C LEU A 6 13.58 2.52 10.54
N LYS A 7 14.62 2.14 11.29
CA LYS A 7 15.22 3.03 12.29
C LYS A 7 16.34 3.90 11.73
N GLU A 8 17.07 3.36 10.76
CA GLU A 8 18.22 4.01 10.14
C GLU A 8 18.29 3.60 8.66
N SER A 9 18.55 4.56 7.79
CA SER A 9 18.73 4.30 6.35
C SER A 9 19.90 3.35 6.09
N LYS A 10 19.75 2.51 5.07
CA LYS A 10 20.77 1.52 4.64
C LYS A 10 21.03 0.42 5.68
N LYS A 11 20.12 0.25 6.64
CA LYS A 11 20.18 -0.82 7.63
C LYS A 11 18.98 -1.75 7.48
N PRO A 12 19.09 -3.02 7.91
CA PRO A 12 17.96 -3.92 7.97
C PRO A 12 16.81 -3.35 8.81
N LEU A 13 15.57 -3.65 8.41
CA LEU A 13 14.41 -3.38 9.24
C LEU A 13 14.51 -4.19 10.53
N ILE A 14 14.05 -3.60 11.63
CA ILE A 14 13.88 -4.32 12.88
C ILE A 14 12.42 -4.66 13.09
N VAL A 15 12.13 -5.82 13.67
CA VAL A 15 10.77 -6.25 14.01
C VAL A 15 10.58 -6.09 15.52
N GLU A 16 9.65 -5.22 15.90
CA GLU A 16 9.36 -4.89 17.30
C GLU A 16 7.86 -4.84 17.54
N GLU A 17 7.46 -4.92 18.80
CA GLU A 17 6.09 -4.68 19.22
C GLU A 17 5.85 -3.19 19.45
N ILE A 18 4.87 -2.64 18.74
CA ILE A 18 4.48 -1.23 18.83
C ILE A 18 3.01 -1.10 19.23
N GLU A 19 2.66 0.08 19.73
CA GLU A 19 1.31 0.44 20.13
C GLU A 19 0.78 1.60 19.31
N ARG A 20 -0.53 1.57 18.99
CA ARG A 20 -1.23 2.71 18.41
C ARG A 20 -1.30 3.86 19.39
N VAL A 21 -1.13 5.08 18.94
CA VAL A 21 -1.29 6.29 19.76
C VAL A 21 -2.70 6.85 19.57
N GLY A 22 -3.50 6.78 20.63
CA GLY A 22 -4.86 7.34 20.66
C GLY A 22 -5.90 6.53 19.87
N ASP A 23 -7.10 7.12 19.78
CA ASP A 23 -8.22 6.60 19.03
C ASP A 23 -8.11 6.96 17.54
N LEU A 24 -9.00 6.38 16.71
CA LEU A 24 -9.06 6.73 15.30
C LEU A 24 -9.53 8.19 15.14
N SER A 25 -8.81 8.93 14.34
CA SER A 25 -9.23 10.26 13.91
C SER A 25 -10.26 10.20 12.78
N TYR A 26 -10.86 11.34 12.45
CA TYR A 26 -11.81 11.49 11.35
C TYR A 26 -11.25 10.93 10.04
N GLY A 27 -12.01 10.03 9.41
CA GLY A 27 -11.65 9.38 8.14
C GLY A 27 -10.57 8.31 8.24
N GLN A 28 -10.17 7.87 9.44
CA GLN A 28 -9.24 6.76 9.62
C GLN A 28 -9.95 5.43 9.73
N VAL A 29 -9.28 4.37 9.29
CA VAL A 29 -9.75 2.99 9.35
C VAL A 29 -8.63 2.12 9.94
N PHE A 30 -8.96 1.28 10.91
CA PHE A 30 -8.06 0.29 11.47
C PHE A 30 -8.27 -1.05 10.79
N VAL A 31 -7.20 -1.61 10.23
CA VAL A 31 -7.25 -2.80 9.38
C VAL A 31 -6.28 -3.85 9.89
N LYS A 32 -6.74 -5.09 10.03
CA LYS A 32 -5.89 -6.27 10.22
C LYS A 32 -5.26 -6.63 8.87
N ILE A 33 -3.95 -6.74 8.81
CA ILE A 33 -3.23 -7.11 7.59
C ILE A 33 -3.17 -8.63 7.47
N PHE A 34 -3.53 -9.16 6.32
CA PHE A 34 -3.40 -10.58 6.01
C PHE A 34 -2.15 -10.87 5.19
N HIS A 35 -1.94 -10.10 4.12
CA HIS A 35 -0.78 -10.20 3.25
C HIS A 35 -0.35 -8.82 2.81
N SER A 36 0.96 -8.61 2.73
CA SER A 36 1.57 -7.42 2.15
C SER A 36 2.58 -7.83 1.10
N SER A 37 2.62 -7.11 -0.01
CA SER A 37 3.66 -7.30 -1.02
C SER A 37 4.84 -6.36 -0.76
N ILE A 38 5.99 -6.72 -1.30
CA ILE A 38 7.22 -5.91 -1.24
C ILE A 38 7.44 -5.28 -2.61
N CYS A 39 7.39 -3.96 -2.66
CA CYS A 39 7.70 -3.19 -3.86
C CYS A 39 9.15 -2.68 -3.84
N GLY A 40 9.77 -2.56 -4.99
CA GLY A 40 11.12 -1.95 -5.11
C GLY A 40 11.21 -0.54 -4.54
N ALA A 41 10.07 0.18 -4.45
CA ALA A 41 10.02 1.49 -3.82
C ALA A 41 10.43 1.45 -2.35
N GLN A 42 10.05 0.40 -1.58
CA GLN A 42 10.48 0.24 -0.19
C GLN A 42 11.99 -0.03 -0.08
N ILE A 43 12.54 -0.81 -1.00
CA ILE A 43 14.00 -1.04 -1.06
C ILE A 43 14.72 0.28 -1.30
N ASN A 44 14.27 1.07 -2.26
CA ASN A 44 14.83 2.40 -2.54
C ASN A 44 14.70 3.36 -1.34
N GLU A 45 13.66 3.24 -0.53
CA GLU A 45 13.44 4.03 0.68
C GLU A 45 14.41 3.60 1.77
N ILE A 46 14.57 2.30 2.00
CA ILE A 46 15.57 1.75 2.94
C ILE A 46 16.99 2.20 2.53
N ASP A 47 17.31 2.15 1.25
CA ASP A 47 18.63 2.51 0.71
C ASP A 47 18.84 4.03 0.60
N ALA A 48 17.85 4.83 0.96
CA ALA A 48 17.88 6.29 0.89
C ALA A 48 18.29 6.81 -0.52
N VAL A 49 17.77 6.17 -1.58
CA VAL A 49 18.10 6.53 -2.97
C VAL A 49 17.69 7.96 -3.32
N LYS A 50 16.63 8.47 -2.66
CA LYS A 50 16.14 9.84 -2.84
C LYS A 50 16.79 10.87 -1.92
N GLY A 51 17.82 10.48 -1.16
CA GLY A 51 18.49 11.31 -0.18
C GLY A 51 18.10 11.00 1.25
N GLU A 52 18.47 11.88 2.18
CA GLU A 52 18.24 11.73 3.62
C GLU A 52 16.74 11.60 3.95
N ASP A 53 16.43 10.60 4.75
CA ASP A 53 15.07 10.37 5.25
C ASP A 53 14.83 11.14 6.55
N LYS A 54 13.98 12.14 6.48
CA LYS A 54 13.64 13.04 7.60
C LYS A 54 12.55 12.49 8.53
N PHE A 55 11.96 11.34 8.20
CA PHE A 55 10.84 10.76 8.93
C PHE A 55 11.24 9.61 9.84
N LEU A 56 12.52 9.24 9.87
CA LEU A 56 13.02 8.18 10.74
C LEU A 56 12.76 8.44 12.23
N PRO A 57 12.43 7.42 13.04
CA PRO A 57 12.06 6.07 12.63
C PRO A 57 10.62 6.00 12.10
N HIS A 58 10.38 5.17 11.09
CA HIS A 58 9.02 5.01 10.54
C HIS A 58 8.70 3.60 10.05
N LEU A 59 7.41 3.36 9.81
CA LEU A 59 6.87 2.15 9.22
C LEU A 59 6.93 2.22 7.68
N LEU A 60 6.97 1.04 7.05
CA LEU A 60 7.02 0.87 5.61
C LEU A 60 5.86 -0.01 5.09
N GLY A 61 5.87 -0.22 3.78
CA GLY A 61 4.85 -0.98 3.05
C GLY A 61 3.72 -0.08 2.56
N HIS A 62 3.16 -0.40 1.38
CA HIS A 62 2.12 0.45 0.78
C HIS A 62 1.07 -0.31 -0.03
N GLU A 63 1.09 -1.63 0.03
CA GLU A 63 0.16 -2.49 -0.67
C GLU A 63 -0.12 -3.74 0.16
N ALA A 64 -1.38 -4.00 0.46
CA ALA A 64 -1.76 -5.13 1.29
C ALA A 64 -3.21 -5.56 1.05
N SER A 65 -3.55 -6.70 1.61
CA SER A 65 -4.92 -7.13 1.83
C SER A 65 -5.20 -7.23 3.33
N GLY A 66 -6.43 -6.97 3.71
CA GLY A 66 -6.80 -7.00 5.12
C GLY A 66 -8.29 -7.06 5.38
N GLU A 67 -8.64 -6.95 6.65
CA GLU A 67 -10.01 -6.88 7.15
C GLU A 67 -10.16 -5.65 8.04
N VAL A 68 -11.22 -4.91 7.82
CA VAL A 68 -11.56 -3.74 8.64
C VAL A 68 -11.94 -4.18 10.04
N LEU A 69 -11.22 -3.69 11.04
CA LEU A 69 -11.48 -3.96 12.46
C LEU A 69 -12.26 -2.83 13.14
N GLU A 70 -11.99 -1.57 12.76
CA GLU A 70 -12.56 -0.37 13.37
C GLU A 70 -12.62 0.75 12.32
N ILE A 71 -13.65 1.57 12.36
CA ILE A 71 -13.80 2.76 11.51
C ILE A 71 -13.90 4.02 12.35
N GLY A 72 -13.20 5.06 11.97
CA GLY A 72 -13.31 6.39 12.56
C GLY A 72 -14.53 7.16 12.05
N GLU A 73 -14.81 8.29 12.70
CA GLU A 73 -15.89 9.18 12.29
C GLU A 73 -15.72 9.62 10.82
N GLY A 74 -16.81 9.74 10.10
CA GLY A 74 -16.88 10.20 8.71
C GLY A 74 -16.62 9.10 7.67
N VAL A 75 -16.10 7.93 8.04
CA VAL A 75 -15.88 6.81 7.10
C VAL A 75 -17.21 6.25 6.63
N THR A 76 -17.38 6.15 5.31
CA THR A 76 -18.63 5.67 4.68
C THR A 76 -18.42 4.59 3.63
N SER A 77 -17.19 4.43 3.12
CA SER A 77 -16.90 3.52 2.00
C SER A 77 -16.73 2.06 2.42
N VAL A 78 -16.50 1.81 3.70
CA VAL A 78 -16.30 0.47 4.27
C VAL A 78 -16.99 0.31 5.61
N SER A 79 -17.18 -0.94 6.02
CA SER A 79 -17.73 -1.34 7.32
C SER A 79 -16.82 -2.34 8.02
N VAL A 80 -16.94 -2.47 9.34
CA VAL A 80 -16.24 -3.50 10.11
C VAL A 80 -16.53 -4.89 9.54
N GLY A 81 -15.49 -5.70 9.35
CA GLY A 81 -15.53 -7.03 8.75
C GLY A 81 -15.35 -7.06 7.23
N ASP A 82 -15.36 -5.91 6.55
CA ASP A 82 -15.11 -5.85 5.11
C ASP A 82 -13.67 -6.28 4.78
N LYS A 83 -13.55 -7.05 3.68
CA LYS A 83 -12.27 -7.37 3.07
C LYS A 83 -11.83 -6.22 2.16
N VAL A 84 -10.58 -5.80 2.30
CA VAL A 84 -10.07 -4.61 1.61
C VAL A 84 -8.68 -4.83 1.02
N VAL A 85 -8.40 -4.08 -0.05
CA VAL A 85 -7.04 -3.81 -0.53
C VAL A 85 -6.60 -2.47 0.01
N LEU A 86 -5.38 -2.41 0.54
CA LEU A 86 -4.69 -1.17 0.90
C LEU A 86 -3.79 -0.77 -0.26
N HIS A 87 -3.80 0.52 -0.63
CA HIS A 87 -3.10 1.02 -1.81
C HIS A 87 -2.45 2.38 -1.58
N TRP A 88 -1.30 2.60 -2.24
CA TRP A 88 -0.51 3.82 -2.05
C TRP A 88 -1.11 5.06 -2.72
N ARG A 89 -1.82 4.90 -3.83
CA ARG A 89 -2.49 6.03 -4.50
C ARG A 89 -3.78 6.38 -3.77
N PRO A 90 -4.13 7.67 -3.67
CA PRO A 90 -5.44 8.03 -3.14
C PRO A 90 -6.53 7.58 -4.13
N GLY A 91 -7.57 6.95 -3.58
CA GLY A 91 -8.84 6.70 -4.23
C GLY A 91 -9.90 7.70 -3.77
N GLU A 92 -11.15 7.27 -3.78
CA GLU A 92 -12.28 8.02 -3.21
C GLU A 92 -12.25 7.95 -1.68
N GLY A 93 -12.90 8.91 -1.02
CA GLY A 93 -13.00 8.99 0.43
C GLY A 93 -12.10 10.03 1.06
N ILE A 94 -12.04 10.00 2.40
CA ILE A 94 -11.37 11.02 3.20
C ILE A 94 -9.86 10.78 3.25
N GLN A 95 -9.08 11.83 3.04
CA GLN A 95 -7.66 11.86 3.34
C GLN A 95 -7.47 12.36 4.76
N SER A 96 -7.08 11.47 5.67
CA SER A 96 -6.81 11.78 7.08
C SER A 96 -5.35 12.15 7.31
N GLN A 97 -5.06 12.59 8.54
CA GLN A 97 -3.68 12.72 9.00
C GLN A 97 -3.03 11.35 9.14
N THR A 98 -1.70 11.31 8.99
CA THR A 98 -0.93 10.09 9.20
C THR A 98 -0.98 9.66 10.66
N PRO A 99 -1.15 8.35 10.94
CA PRO A 99 -1.14 7.85 12.31
C PRO A 99 0.26 7.88 12.90
N LYS A 100 0.33 7.78 14.23
CA LYS A 100 1.58 7.60 14.97
C LYS A 100 1.48 6.36 15.84
N TYR A 101 2.64 5.76 16.07
CA TYR A 101 2.79 4.61 16.94
C TYR A 101 3.85 4.87 18.00
N LYS A 102 3.94 4.00 19.01
CA LYS A 102 4.94 4.06 20.07
C LYS A 102 5.71 2.75 20.17
N LEU A 103 7.02 2.88 20.33
CA LEU A 103 7.92 1.82 20.77
C LEU A 103 8.54 2.27 22.09
N GLY A 104 7.96 1.86 23.22
CA GLY A 104 8.29 2.43 24.52
C GLY A 104 8.02 3.95 24.56
N SER A 105 9.05 4.76 24.78
CA SER A 105 8.96 6.23 24.76
C SER A 105 9.18 6.85 23.38
N THR A 106 9.61 6.07 22.39
CA THR A 106 9.93 6.56 21.05
C THR A 106 8.69 6.61 20.16
N ILE A 107 8.46 7.74 19.52
CA ILE A 107 7.41 7.86 18.50
C ILE A 107 7.91 7.27 17.19
N ILE A 108 7.11 6.39 16.60
CA ILE A 108 7.32 5.80 15.28
C ILE A 108 6.35 6.46 14.31
N ASN A 109 6.88 7.08 13.28
CA ASN A 109 6.08 7.72 12.23
C ASN A 109 5.47 6.66 11.29
N ALA A 110 4.40 7.04 10.62
CA ALA A 110 3.78 6.25 9.55
C ALA A 110 3.31 7.17 8.44
N GLY A 111 3.20 6.62 7.22
CA GLY A 111 2.57 7.30 6.10
C GLY A 111 1.03 7.16 6.14
N TRP A 112 0.36 7.61 5.07
CA TRP A 112 -1.09 7.41 4.91
C TRP A 112 -1.49 5.95 4.77
N VAL A 113 -0.54 5.10 4.41
CA VAL A 113 -0.65 3.65 4.39
C VAL A 113 0.71 3.04 4.72
N THR A 114 0.74 2.12 5.68
CA THR A 114 1.92 1.31 6.02
C THR A 114 1.46 -0.11 6.31
N THR A 115 2.12 -1.10 5.74
CA THR A 115 1.58 -2.46 5.66
C THR A 115 2.53 -3.56 6.14
N PHE A 116 3.78 -3.22 6.52
CA PHE A 116 4.70 -4.21 7.09
C PHE A 116 4.49 -4.39 8.60
N ASN A 117 3.22 -4.51 9.00
CA ASN A 117 2.74 -4.66 10.36
C ASN A 117 1.51 -5.56 10.42
N GLU A 118 1.23 -6.16 11.57
CA GLU A 118 0.07 -7.03 11.76
C GLU A 118 -1.27 -6.30 11.58
N SER A 119 -1.30 -5.01 11.86
CA SER A 119 -2.45 -4.13 11.64
C SER A 119 -1.99 -2.72 11.31
N ALA A 120 -2.82 -1.96 10.62
CA ALA A 120 -2.52 -0.60 10.19
C ALA A 120 -3.69 0.34 10.43
N VAL A 121 -3.41 1.58 10.81
CA VAL A 121 -4.35 2.69 10.68
C VAL A 121 -4.06 3.38 9.35
N VAL A 122 -5.07 3.52 8.52
CA VAL A 122 -4.95 4.11 7.18
C VAL A 122 -6.07 5.12 6.95
N SER A 123 -5.88 6.02 5.98
CA SER A 123 -6.94 6.91 5.52
C SER A 123 -8.00 6.14 4.71
N GLU A 124 -9.26 6.55 4.79
CA GLU A 124 -10.36 5.96 4.02
C GLU A 124 -10.04 5.87 2.52
N ASN A 125 -9.46 6.92 1.94
CA ASN A 125 -9.10 6.95 0.52
C ASN A 125 -7.86 6.10 0.15
N ARG A 126 -7.35 5.29 1.08
CA ARG A 126 -6.23 4.35 0.86
C ARG A 126 -6.67 2.89 0.95
N ILE A 127 -7.97 2.66 0.98
CA ILE A 127 -8.53 1.31 0.97
C ILE A 127 -9.62 1.21 -0.09
N THR A 128 -9.79 -0.02 -0.60
CA THR A 128 -10.88 -0.36 -1.50
C THR A 128 -11.47 -1.68 -1.04
N LYS A 129 -12.78 -1.70 -0.82
CA LYS A 129 -13.54 -2.92 -0.53
C LYS A 129 -13.47 -3.87 -1.71
N ILE A 130 -13.25 -5.15 -1.44
CA ILE A 130 -13.22 -6.22 -2.43
C ILE A 130 -14.22 -7.31 -2.07
N ASP A 131 -14.57 -8.12 -3.07
CA ASP A 131 -15.41 -9.29 -2.86
C ASP A 131 -14.75 -10.26 -1.87
N SER A 132 -15.52 -10.77 -0.92
CA SER A 132 -15.03 -11.67 0.14
C SER A 132 -14.50 -13.01 -0.40
N THR A 133 -14.88 -13.39 -1.61
CA THR A 133 -14.41 -14.61 -2.31
C THR A 133 -13.08 -14.41 -3.01
N PHE A 134 -12.63 -13.15 -3.17
CA PHE A 134 -11.37 -12.85 -3.82
C PHE A 134 -10.17 -13.34 -2.98
N SER A 135 -9.13 -13.83 -3.65
CA SER A 135 -7.93 -14.32 -2.99
C SER A 135 -7.19 -13.20 -2.25
N MET A 136 -7.22 -13.23 -0.92
CA MET A 136 -6.49 -12.26 -0.09
C MET A 136 -4.98 -12.31 -0.31
N LYS A 137 -4.44 -13.43 -0.80
CA LYS A 137 -3.02 -13.58 -1.15
C LYS A 137 -2.65 -12.80 -2.42
N LEU A 138 -3.57 -12.68 -3.38
CA LEU A 138 -3.34 -11.96 -4.64
C LEU A 138 -3.76 -10.48 -4.55
N ALA A 139 -4.69 -10.17 -3.66
CA ALA A 139 -5.24 -8.83 -3.50
C ALA A 139 -4.19 -7.71 -3.31
N PRO A 140 -3.07 -7.90 -2.60
CA PRO A 140 -2.05 -6.85 -2.45
C PRO A 140 -1.52 -6.31 -3.77
N LEU A 141 -1.45 -7.12 -4.84
CA LEU A 141 -0.94 -6.71 -6.14
C LEU A 141 -1.75 -5.56 -6.77
N PHE A 142 -3.03 -5.43 -6.40
CA PHE A 142 -3.88 -4.30 -6.81
C PHE A 142 -3.54 -3.01 -6.07
N GLY A 143 -2.81 -3.09 -4.95
CA GLY A 143 -2.38 -1.92 -4.20
C GLY A 143 -1.29 -1.10 -4.88
N CYS A 144 -0.51 -1.70 -5.78
CA CYS A 144 0.58 -1.02 -6.49
C CYS A 144 0.81 -1.56 -7.90
N ALA A 145 1.33 -2.78 -8.06
CA ALA A 145 1.90 -3.26 -9.32
C ALA A 145 0.88 -3.29 -10.47
N ILE A 146 -0.32 -3.84 -10.25
CA ILE A 146 -1.37 -3.95 -11.26
C ILE A 146 -1.90 -2.56 -11.60
N THR A 147 -2.30 -1.77 -10.62
CA THR A 147 -2.84 -0.42 -10.86
C THR A 147 -1.83 0.49 -11.55
N THR A 148 -0.54 0.36 -11.25
CA THR A 148 0.53 1.10 -11.92
C THR A 148 0.63 0.68 -13.39
N ALA A 149 0.70 -0.62 -13.67
CA ALA A 149 0.83 -1.13 -15.03
C ALA A 149 -0.38 -0.76 -15.90
N PHE A 150 -1.59 -0.93 -15.39
CA PHE A 150 -2.81 -0.58 -16.10
C PHE A 150 -2.93 0.94 -16.30
N GLY A 151 -2.49 1.73 -15.32
CA GLY A 151 -2.41 3.18 -15.45
C GLY A 151 -1.47 3.62 -16.57
N VAL A 152 -0.31 2.99 -16.69
CA VAL A 152 0.64 3.24 -17.79
C VAL A 152 0.00 2.93 -19.15
N ILE A 153 -0.63 1.76 -19.30
CA ILE A 153 -1.25 1.37 -20.57
C ILE A 153 -2.41 2.32 -20.95
N ASN A 154 -3.29 2.61 -19.99
CA ASN A 154 -4.52 3.36 -20.29
C ASN A 154 -4.31 4.87 -20.33
N ASN A 155 -3.51 5.42 -19.40
CA ASN A 155 -3.45 6.86 -19.17
C ASN A 155 -2.20 7.51 -19.79
N ASP A 156 -1.04 6.85 -19.67
CA ASP A 156 0.22 7.41 -20.13
C ASP A 156 0.48 7.04 -21.60
N ALA A 157 0.56 5.75 -21.91
CA ALA A 157 0.79 5.25 -23.27
C ALA A 157 -0.47 5.39 -24.14
N LYS A 158 -1.68 5.32 -23.55
CA LYS A 158 -2.97 5.33 -24.26
C LYS A 158 -3.01 4.29 -25.37
N LEU A 159 -2.51 3.10 -25.06
CA LEU A 159 -2.32 2.01 -25.98
C LEU A 159 -3.66 1.58 -26.59
N LYS A 160 -3.69 1.43 -27.92
CA LYS A 160 -4.88 1.03 -28.69
C LYS A 160 -4.73 -0.38 -29.24
N ILE A 161 -5.86 -0.97 -29.63
CA ILE A 161 -5.89 -2.26 -30.32
C ILE A 161 -4.97 -2.21 -31.55
N GLY A 162 -4.06 -3.18 -31.65
CA GLY A 162 -3.12 -3.30 -32.77
C GLY A 162 -1.85 -2.47 -32.65
N ASP A 163 -1.71 -1.62 -31.62
CA ASP A 163 -0.46 -0.91 -31.38
C ASP A 163 0.64 -1.89 -30.94
N SER A 164 1.88 -1.58 -31.29
CA SER A 164 3.06 -2.30 -30.81
C SER A 164 3.63 -1.64 -29.56
N ILE A 165 4.12 -2.45 -28.61
CA ILE A 165 4.74 -1.97 -27.37
C ILE A 165 6.00 -2.76 -27.07
N VAL A 166 7.03 -2.07 -26.58
CA VAL A 166 8.26 -2.68 -26.05
C VAL A 166 8.32 -2.43 -24.55
N ILE A 167 8.52 -3.49 -23.78
CA ILE A 167 8.58 -3.44 -22.31
C ILE A 167 9.99 -3.84 -21.85
N PHE A 168 10.70 -2.91 -21.20
CA PHE A 168 12.01 -3.18 -20.62
C PHE A 168 11.87 -3.57 -19.15
N GLY A 169 12.29 -4.80 -18.81
CA GLY A 169 12.25 -5.36 -17.48
C GLY A 169 10.96 -6.15 -17.19
N LEU A 170 11.12 -7.32 -16.56
CA LEU A 170 10.05 -8.27 -16.23
C LEU A 170 9.90 -8.46 -14.72
N GLY A 171 10.02 -7.36 -13.96
CA GLY A 171 9.63 -7.32 -12.55
C GLY A 171 8.11 -7.22 -12.39
N GLY A 172 7.65 -6.95 -11.16
CA GLY A 172 6.21 -6.89 -10.85
C GLY A 172 5.40 -5.99 -11.79
N VAL A 173 5.89 -4.77 -12.06
CA VAL A 173 5.21 -3.85 -13.00
C VAL A 173 5.32 -4.36 -14.44
N GLY A 174 6.51 -4.80 -14.89
CA GLY A 174 6.71 -5.25 -16.27
C GLY A 174 5.84 -6.45 -16.66
N LEU A 175 5.72 -7.45 -15.78
CA LEU A 175 4.83 -8.60 -16.01
C LEU A 175 3.35 -8.17 -16.09
N ASN A 176 2.93 -7.22 -15.26
CA ASN A 176 1.57 -6.69 -15.33
C ASN A 176 1.36 -5.78 -16.56
N LEU A 177 2.41 -5.11 -17.07
CA LEU A 177 2.33 -4.39 -18.35
C LEU A 177 2.10 -5.35 -19.52
N VAL A 178 2.78 -6.50 -19.55
CA VAL A 178 2.55 -7.54 -20.56
C VAL A 178 1.09 -8.01 -20.51
N GLN A 179 0.57 -8.27 -19.31
CA GLN A 179 -0.83 -8.64 -19.11
C GLN A 179 -1.79 -7.56 -19.62
N ALA A 180 -1.58 -6.32 -19.23
CA ALA A 180 -2.43 -5.18 -19.62
C ALA A 180 -2.37 -4.93 -21.12
N ALA A 181 -1.19 -5.02 -21.76
CA ALA A 181 -1.03 -4.91 -23.20
C ALA A 181 -1.78 -6.02 -23.95
N SER A 182 -1.71 -7.26 -23.46
CA SER A 182 -2.48 -8.38 -24.01
C SER A 182 -3.99 -8.14 -23.92
N MET A 183 -4.49 -7.56 -22.83
CA MET A 183 -5.93 -7.27 -22.65
C MET A 183 -6.45 -6.21 -23.60
N VAL A 184 -5.61 -5.28 -24.05
CA VAL A 184 -5.98 -4.29 -25.09
C VAL A 184 -5.64 -4.77 -26.50
N SER A 185 -5.30 -6.07 -26.65
CA SER A 185 -4.96 -6.65 -27.96
C SER A 185 -3.84 -5.92 -28.68
N ALA A 186 -2.79 -5.55 -27.95
CA ALA A 186 -1.58 -5.03 -28.56
C ALA A 186 -0.98 -6.10 -29.49
N ASN A 187 -0.42 -5.64 -30.59
CA ASN A 187 0.24 -6.52 -31.57
C ASN A 187 1.75 -6.34 -31.40
N PRO A 188 2.52 -7.39 -31.08
CA PRO A 188 3.95 -7.30 -30.88
C PRO A 188 4.74 -6.94 -32.14
#